data_d84c8cf8fae11bd4d56fb2652e4f91e7
#
_entry.id   d84c8cf8fae11bd4d56fb2652e4f91e7
#
_cell.length_a   1.000
_cell.length_b   1.000
_cell.length_c   1.000
_cell.angle_alpha   90.00
_cell.angle_beta   90.00
_cell.angle_gamma   90.00
#
_symmetry.space_group_name_H-M   'P 1'
#
loop_
_entity.id
_entity.type
_entity.pdbx_description
1 polymer ?
#
loop_
_entity_poly.entity_id
_entity_poly.type
_entity_poly.pdbx_seq_one_letter_code
_entity_poly.pdbx_strand_id
1 'polypeptide(L)'
;MSATAQPTSPHVMNTYGRLPIALSHGQGCRVWDTAGKAYLDGLGGIAVNTLGHNHPELVPALQDQISKLIHSSNYYHVPGQEQLAAKLTELSGLTNAFFCCTGLEANEAALKLARKFGHDKGIERPEIVVYEAAFHGRSIATLSATGNPKVQAGFGPLVEGFIRVPLNDIE
;
A
#
# COMPACT_ATOMS: atom_id res chain seq x y z
N MET A 1 -20.83 -27.79 6.18
CA MET A 1 -20.67 -27.24 4.82
C MET A 1 -19.26 -27.58 4.36
N SER A 2 -19.12 -28.48 3.39
CA SER A 2 -17.84 -28.95 2.87
C SER A 2 -17.13 -27.76 2.20
N ALA A 3 -15.96 -27.40 2.69
CA ALA A 3 -15.09 -26.44 2.01
C ALA A 3 -14.63 -27.09 0.70
N THR A 4 -15.24 -26.72 -0.40
CA THR A 4 -14.74 -27.08 -1.72
C THR A 4 -13.33 -26.50 -1.86
N ALA A 5 -12.35 -27.40 -2.08
CA ALA A 5 -10.97 -27.02 -2.29
C ALA A 5 -10.90 -25.98 -3.43
N GLN A 6 -10.27 -24.81 -3.16
CA GLN A 6 -10.07 -23.79 -4.18
C GLN A 6 -9.23 -24.37 -5.33
N PRO A 7 -9.54 -24.04 -6.59
CA PRO A 7 -8.67 -24.40 -7.69
C PRO A 7 -7.33 -23.66 -7.50
N THR A 8 -6.29 -24.40 -7.14
CA THR A 8 -4.92 -23.86 -7.09
C THR A 8 -4.47 -23.61 -8.52
N SER A 9 -4.23 -22.35 -8.88
CA SER A 9 -3.60 -22.05 -10.16
C SER A 9 -2.20 -22.68 -10.18
N PRO A 10 -1.84 -23.51 -11.17
CA PRO A 10 -0.53 -24.13 -11.23
C PRO A 10 0.60 -23.12 -11.51
N HIS A 11 0.25 -21.91 -11.95
CA HIS A 11 1.20 -20.88 -12.36
C HIS A 11 1.31 -19.71 -11.38
N VAL A 12 0.41 -19.61 -10.41
CA VAL A 12 0.43 -18.52 -9.40
C VAL A 12 0.79 -19.08 -8.05
N MET A 13 1.86 -18.54 -7.46
CA MET A 13 2.32 -18.95 -6.14
C MET A 13 1.18 -18.84 -5.11
N ASN A 14 1.00 -19.88 -4.32
CA ASN A 14 -0.07 -19.94 -3.30
C ASN A 14 0.31 -19.19 -2.02
N THR A 15 0.38 -17.86 -2.13
CA THR A 15 0.75 -16.96 -1.02
C THR A 15 -0.45 -16.35 -0.31
N TYR A 16 -1.66 -16.51 -0.85
CA TYR A 16 -2.91 -15.95 -0.31
C TYR A 16 -4.05 -16.96 -0.35
N GLY A 17 -4.87 -16.96 0.71
CA GLY A 17 -6.18 -17.65 0.71
C GLY A 17 -7.18 -16.86 -0.13
N ARG A 18 -7.38 -17.25 -1.39
CA ARG A 18 -8.34 -16.59 -2.29
C ARG A 18 -9.76 -17.09 -2.04
N LEU A 19 -10.73 -16.18 -2.14
CA LEU A 19 -12.14 -16.58 -2.22
C LEU A 19 -12.41 -17.26 -3.58
N PRO A 20 -13.35 -18.21 -3.65
CA PRO A 20 -13.69 -18.93 -4.89
C PRO A 20 -14.60 -18.07 -5.80
N ILE A 21 -14.22 -16.83 -6.02
CA ILE A 21 -14.95 -15.86 -6.84
C ILE A 21 -13.94 -15.21 -7.80
N ALA A 22 -14.27 -15.22 -9.09
CA ALA A 22 -13.49 -14.52 -10.11
C ALA A 22 -14.28 -13.29 -10.56
N LEU A 23 -13.84 -12.10 -10.17
CA LEU A 23 -14.45 -10.84 -10.57
C LEU A 23 -14.09 -10.50 -12.02
N SER A 24 -15.06 -10.01 -12.80
CA SER A 24 -14.88 -9.66 -14.20
C SER A 24 -14.86 -8.15 -14.44
N HIS A 25 -15.77 -7.40 -13.81
CA HIS A 25 -15.90 -5.95 -13.97
C HIS A 25 -16.56 -5.31 -12.75
N GLY A 26 -16.53 -3.99 -12.67
CA GLY A 26 -17.18 -3.23 -11.62
C GLY A 26 -17.66 -1.87 -12.09
N GLN A 27 -18.63 -1.30 -11.35
CA GLN A 27 -19.11 0.06 -11.53
C GLN A 27 -19.55 0.66 -10.19
N GLY A 28 -19.00 1.80 -9.82
CA GLY A 28 -19.22 2.38 -8.50
C GLY A 28 -18.86 1.40 -7.39
N CYS A 29 -19.79 1.14 -6.50
CA CYS A 29 -19.62 0.19 -5.39
C CYS A 29 -20.11 -1.25 -5.71
N ARG A 30 -20.30 -1.61 -6.97
CA ARG A 30 -20.73 -2.94 -7.38
C ARG A 30 -19.69 -3.62 -8.25
N VAL A 31 -19.56 -4.93 -8.06
CA VAL A 31 -18.72 -5.80 -8.90
C VAL A 31 -19.51 -7.02 -9.35
N TRP A 32 -19.12 -7.60 -10.47
CA TRP A 32 -19.72 -8.80 -11.03
C TRP A 32 -18.66 -9.87 -11.22
N ASP A 33 -19.04 -11.10 -10.94
CA ASP A 33 -18.19 -12.24 -11.24
C ASP A 33 -18.30 -12.68 -12.71
N THR A 34 -17.49 -13.66 -13.09
CA THR A 34 -17.49 -14.23 -14.45
C THR A 34 -18.77 -14.97 -14.81
N ALA A 35 -19.62 -15.31 -13.84
CA ALA A 35 -20.94 -15.88 -14.04
C ALA A 35 -22.04 -14.81 -14.12
N GLY A 36 -21.70 -13.52 -14.02
CA GLY A 36 -22.64 -12.40 -14.09
C GLY A 36 -23.36 -12.10 -12.78
N LYS A 37 -23.00 -12.74 -11.67
CA LYS A 37 -23.57 -12.45 -10.35
C LYS A 37 -23.01 -11.17 -9.81
N ALA A 38 -23.90 -10.27 -9.34
CA ALA A 38 -23.54 -8.97 -8.76
C ALA A 38 -23.27 -9.08 -7.25
N TYR A 39 -22.31 -8.29 -6.78
CA TYR A 39 -21.95 -8.15 -5.37
C TYR A 39 -21.81 -6.67 -5.02
N LEU A 40 -22.08 -6.33 -3.77
CA LEU A 40 -21.68 -5.04 -3.21
C LEU A 40 -20.22 -5.15 -2.78
N ASP A 41 -19.36 -4.27 -3.31
CA ASP A 41 -17.95 -4.22 -2.96
C ASP A 41 -17.73 -3.36 -1.71
N GLY A 42 -17.80 -3.98 -0.54
CA GLY A 42 -17.45 -3.36 0.73
C GLY A 42 -15.95 -3.39 1.05
N LEU A 43 -15.13 -4.03 0.19
CA LEU A 43 -13.68 -4.14 0.38
C LEU A 43 -12.91 -3.04 -0.35
N GLY A 44 -13.39 -2.63 -1.54
CA GLY A 44 -12.76 -1.57 -2.35
C GLY A 44 -11.30 -1.84 -2.70
N GLY A 45 -10.92 -3.10 -2.95
CA GLY A 45 -9.52 -3.49 -3.18
C GLY A 45 -8.63 -3.31 -1.94
N ILE A 46 -9.17 -3.48 -0.74
CA ILE A 46 -8.58 -3.16 0.57
C ILE A 46 -8.36 -1.64 0.67
N ALA A 47 -9.48 -0.88 0.53
CA ALA A 47 -9.56 0.58 0.63
C ALA A 47 -8.69 1.36 -0.40
N VAL A 48 -8.41 0.77 -1.55
CA VAL A 48 -7.67 1.42 -2.65
C VAL A 48 -8.59 2.14 -3.63
N ASN A 49 -9.74 1.53 -3.98
CA ASN A 49 -10.70 2.08 -4.95
C ASN A 49 -11.67 3.08 -4.31
N THR A 50 -11.16 4.19 -3.78
CA THR A 50 -11.96 5.17 -3.05
C THR A 50 -13.00 5.89 -3.90
N LEU A 51 -12.78 6.00 -5.22
CA LEU A 51 -13.74 6.55 -6.18
C LEU A 51 -14.71 5.51 -6.74
N GLY A 52 -14.57 4.24 -6.34
CA GLY A 52 -15.30 3.12 -6.92
C GLY A 52 -14.74 2.67 -8.28
N HIS A 53 -15.37 1.61 -8.81
CA HIS A 53 -14.98 1.02 -10.09
C HIS A 53 -15.52 1.85 -11.26
N ASN A 54 -14.75 1.91 -12.35
CA ASN A 54 -15.13 2.54 -13.62
C ASN A 54 -15.66 3.99 -13.44
N HIS A 55 -14.92 4.80 -12.67
CA HIS A 55 -15.30 6.18 -12.42
C HIS A 55 -15.35 7.01 -13.73
N PRO A 56 -16.44 7.74 -14.01
CA PRO A 56 -16.68 8.34 -15.32
C PRO A 56 -15.70 9.46 -15.71
N GLU A 57 -15.03 10.08 -14.75
CA GLU A 57 -14.00 11.08 -15.03
C GLU A 57 -12.59 10.48 -15.03
N LEU A 58 -12.32 9.51 -14.14
CA LEU A 58 -11.00 8.92 -14.00
C LEU A 58 -10.62 8.06 -15.21
N VAL A 59 -11.56 7.22 -15.68
CA VAL A 59 -11.27 6.28 -16.78
C VAL A 59 -10.90 7.02 -18.07
N PRO A 60 -11.66 8.02 -18.55
CA PRO A 60 -11.26 8.79 -19.72
C PRO A 60 -9.92 9.54 -19.55
N ALA A 61 -9.65 10.10 -18.37
CA ALA A 61 -8.39 10.77 -18.09
C ALA A 61 -7.19 9.82 -18.18
N LEU A 62 -7.33 8.58 -17.65
CA LEU A 62 -6.30 7.55 -17.77
C LEU A 62 -6.11 7.10 -19.22
N GLN A 63 -7.20 6.91 -19.98
CA GLN A 63 -7.13 6.54 -21.40
C GLN A 63 -6.44 7.62 -22.25
N ASP A 64 -6.71 8.89 -21.99
CA ASP A 64 -6.04 10.01 -22.63
C ASP A 64 -4.53 10.02 -22.28
N GLN A 65 -4.18 9.89 -21.01
CA GLN A 65 -2.79 9.89 -20.56
C GLN A 65 -1.97 8.70 -21.12
N ILE A 66 -2.55 7.50 -21.12
CA ILE A 66 -1.90 6.29 -21.65
C ILE A 66 -1.56 6.46 -23.13
N SER A 67 -2.39 7.15 -23.90
CA SER A 67 -2.13 7.43 -25.33
C SER A 67 -0.98 8.42 -25.57
N LYS A 68 -0.57 9.19 -24.52
CA LYS A 68 0.49 10.21 -24.62
C LYS A 68 1.82 9.70 -24.08
N LEU A 69 1.83 9.27 -22.84
CA LEU A 69 3.06 8.83 -22.16
C LEU A 69 2.71 7.97 -20.94
N ILE A 70 3.24 6.74 -20.90
CA ILE A 70 3.01 5.80 -19.80
C ILE A 70 4.06 5.97 -18.71
N HIS A 71 5.35 6.10 -19.07
CA HIS A 71 6.45 6.18 -18.14
C HIS A 71 7.61 7.00 -18.72
N SER A 72 8.27 7.79 -17.88
CA SER A 72 9.41 8.62 -18.30
C SER A 72 10.62 8.54 -17.38
N SER A 73 10.56 7.83 -16.25
CA SER A 73 11.59 7.84 -15.20
C SER A 73 11.73 9.19 -14.46
N ASN A 74 12.37 9.14 -13.28
CA ASN A 74 12.70 10.33 -12.49
C ASN A 74 13.85 11.19 -13.07
N TYR A 75 14.39 10.84 -14.21
CA TYR A 75 15.34 11.69 -14.92
C TYR A 75 14.71 12.92 -15.59
N TYR A 76 13.39 12.91 -15.73
CA TYR A 76 12.64 13.98 -16.38
C TYR A 76 11.60 14.58 -15.43
N HIS A 77 11.30 15.85 -15.63
CA HIS A 77 10.18 16.48 -14.97
C HIS A 77 8.84 15.93 -15.47
N VAL A 78 7.95 15.64 -14.57
CA VAL A 78 6.59 15.15 -14.86
C VAL A 78 5.58 16.22 -14.42
N PRO A 79 4.98 16.98 -15.34
CA PRO A 79 4.10 18.11 -14.97
C PRO A 79 2.95 17.74 -14.03
N GLY A 80 2.31 16.58 -14.26
CA GLY A 80 1.24 16.08 -13.37
C GLY A 80 1.70 15.77 -11.96
N GLN A 81 2.95 15.30 -11.80
CA GLN A 81 3.55 15.05 -10.48
C GLN A 81 3.76 16.35 -9.70
N GLU A 82 4.27 17.39 -10.36
CA GLU A 82 4.46 18.72 -9.76
C GLU A 82 3.13 19.33 -9.31
N GLN A 83 2.10 19.25 -10.15
CA GLN A 83 0.75 19.74 -9.82
C GLN A 83 0.15 19.00 -8.63
N LEU A 84 0.27 17.68 -8.59
CA LEU A 84 -0.22 16.87 -7.47
C LEU A 84 0.57 17.18 -6.19
N ALA A 85 1.89 17.31 -6.26
CA ALA A 85 2.72 17.69 -5.12
C ALA A 85 2.29 19.04 -4.53
N ALA A 86 2.08 20.06 -5.37
CA ALA A 86 1.60 21.37 -4.93
C ALA A 86 0.25 21.27 -4.20
N LYS A 87 -0.69 20.46 -4.73
CA LYS A 87 -1.99 20.26 -4.07
C LYS A 87 -1.89 19.52 -2.75
N LEU A 88 -1.06 18.49 -2.68
CA LEU A 88 -0.86 17.72 -1.44
C LEU A 88 -0.18 18.57 -0.34
N THR A 89 0.79 19.38 -0.69
CA THR A 89 1.47 20.27 0.28
C THR A 89 0.55 21.40 0.76
N GLU A 90 -0.28 21.96 -0.12
CA GLU A 90 -1.33 22.92 0.26
C GLU A 90 -2.30 22.31 1.29
N LEU A 91 -2.79 21.09 1.06
CA LEU A 91 -3.78 20.45 1.92
C LEU A 91 -3.20 19.92 3.23
N SER A 92 -1.95 19.46 3.23
CA SER A 92 -1.32 18.84 4.40
C SER A 92 -0.56 19.82 5.29
N GLY A 93 -0.20 21.00 4.77
CA GLY A 93 0.71 21.95 5.45
C GLY A 93 2.17 21.47 5.47
N LEU A 94 2.51 20.37 4.80
CA LEU A 94 3.89 19.89 4.66
C LEU A 94 4.57 20.57 3.49
N THR A 95 5.91 20.52 3.44
CA THR A 95 6.70 21.25 2.45
C THR A 95 6.93 20.51 1.14
N ASN A 96 7.00 19.18 1.18
CA ASN A 96 7.36 18.36 0.03
C ASN A 96 6.56 17.06 0.00
N ALA A 97 6.37 16.49 -1.19
CA ALA A 97 5.78 15.17 -1.41
C ALA A 97 6.80 14.24 -2.09
N PHE A 98 6.81 12.98 -1.65
CA PHE A 98 7.54 11.88 -2.29
C PHE A 98 6.53 10.92 -2.91
N PHE A 99 6.74 10.56 -4.18
CA PHE A 99 5.85 9.65 -4.91
C PHE A 99 6.49 8.27 -5.08
N CYS A 100 5.69 7.24 -4.83
CA CYS A 100 6.07 5.83 -4.98
C CYS A 100 4.85 5.01 -5.39
N CYS A 101 5.04 3.73 -5.71
CA CYS A 101 3.98 2.89 -6.24
C CYS A 101 3.08 2.28 -5.17
N THR A 102 3.57 2.14 -3.93
CA THR A 102 2.86 1.42 -2.87
C THR A 102 3.05 2.06 -1.50
N GLY A 103 2.12 1.81 -0.58
CA GLY A 103 2.28 2.18 0.84
C GLY A 103 3.49 1.52 1.52
N LEU A 104 3.90 0.33 1.04
CA LEU A 104 5.13 -0.32 1.49
C LEU A 104 6.36 0.55 1.16
N GLU A 105 6.48 1.05 -0.07
CA GLU A 105 7.59 1.92 -0.48
C GLU A 105 7.55 3.27 0.25
N ALA A 106 6.35 3.80 0.51
CA ALA A 106 6.19 5.01 1.33
C ALA A 106 6.71 4.79 2.76
N ASN A 107 6.39 3.65 3.38
CA ASN A 107 6.90 3.29 4.71
C ASN A 107 8.42 3.05 4.69
N GLU A 108 8.97 2.39 3.67
CA GLU A 108 10.43 2.24 3.50
C GLU A 108 11.12 3.61 3.41
N ALA A 109 10.55 4.55 2.66
CA ALA A 109 11.08 5.92 2.58
C ALA A 109 11.01 6.62 3.95
N ALA A 110 9.88 6.52 4.67
CA ALA A 110 9.70 7.10 5.99
C ALA A 110 10.69 6.54 7.02
N LEU A 111 10.90 5.21 7.05
CA LEU A 111 11.88 4.56 7.92
C LEU A 111 13.31 5.03 7.63
N LYS A 112 13.67 5.15 6.35
CA LYS A 112 14.98 5.65 5.94
C LYS A 112 15.18 7.11 6.32
N LEU A 113 14.18 7.96 6.11
CA LEU A 113 14.22 9.38 6.50
C LEU A 113 14.35 9.54 8.01
N ALA A 114 13.57 8.77 8.80
CA ALA A 114 13.67 8.83 10.26
C ALA A 114 15.07 8.44 10.75
N ARG A 115 15.65 7.37 10.22
CA ARG A 115 17.02 6.95 10.56
C ARG A 115 18.06 7.98 10.16
N LYS A 116 17.97 8.50 8.93
CA LYS A 116 18.87 9.54 8.45
C LYS A 116 18.79 10.78 9.33
N PHE A 117 17.59 11.24 9.66
CA PHE A 117 17.38 12.38 10.56
C PHE A 117 18.00 12.15 11.94
N GLY A 118 17.82 10.95 12.51
CA GLY A 118 18.45 10.58 13.78
C GLY A 118 19.98 10.65 13.72
N HIS A 119 20.58 10.07 12.68
CA HIS A 119 22.05 10.15 12.48
C HIS A 119 22.54 11.59 12.29
N ASP A 120 21.80 12.41 11.54
CA ASP A 120 22.13 13.84 11.33
C ASP A 120 22.05 14.65 12.66
N LYS A 121 21.31 14.13 13.67
CA LYS A 121 21.26 14.64 15.04
C LYS A 121 22.32 14.02 15.97
N GLY A 122 23.21 13.19 15.47
CA GLY A 122 24.24 12.52 16.24
C GLY A 122 23.76 11.29 17.03
N ILE A 123 22.57 10.79 16.76
CA ILE A 123 22.04 9.56 17.38
C ILE A 123 22.64 8.36 16.65
N GLU A 124 23.49 7.59 17.33
CA GLU A 124 24.21 6.47 16.73
C GLU A 124 23.24 5.32 16.33
N ARG A 125 22.23 5.05 17.16
CA ARG A 125 21.24 4.00 16.94
C ARG A 125 19.82 4.59 17.03
N PRO A 126 19.32 5.24 15.95
CA PRO A 126 17.98 5.80 15.95
C PRO A 126 16.92 4.72 16.08
N GLU A 127 15.97 4.91 16.96
CA GLU A 127 14.84 4.02 17.20
C GLU A 127 13.55 4.65 16.69
N ILE A 128 12.62 3.81 16.24
CA ILE A 128 11.33 4.20 15.70
C ILE A 128 10.24 3.53 16.51
N VAL A 129 9.36 4.32 17.10
CA VAL A 129 8.18 3.81 17.80
C VAL A 129 7.13 3.33 16.80
N VAL A 130 6.63 2.11 17.00
CA VAL A 130 5.58 1.49 16.21
C VAL A 130 4.50 0.89 17.12
N TYR A 131 3.25 0.89 16.68
CA TYR A 131 2.18 0.31 17.49
C TYR A 131 2.12 -1.22 17.35
N GLU A 132 1.71 -1.88 18.44
CA GLU A 132 1.30 -3.28 18.42
C GLU A 132 0.16 -3.48 17.43
N ALA A 133 0.14 -4.63 16.76
CA ALA A 133 -0.82 -5.00 15.72
C ALA A 133 -0.88 -4.07 14.50
N ALA A 134 -0.02 -3.05 14.38
CA ALA A 134 0.05 -2.19 13.20
C ALA A 134 0.59 -2.94 11.97
N PHE A 135 0.16 -2.51 10.79
CA PHE A 135 0.65 -3.02 9.51
C PHE A 135 1.46 -1.93 8.79
N HIS A 136 2.70 -2.26 8.41
CA HIS A 136 3.58 -1.34 7.70
C HIS A 136 3.98 -1.81 6.30
N GLY A 137 3.75 -3.06 5.96
CA GLY A 137 4.14 -3.66 4.69
C GLY A 137 4.78 -5.04 4.88
N ARG A 138 5.33 -5.59 3.79
CA ARG A 138 5.92 -6.95 3.78
C ARG A 138 7.33 -7.03 3.20
N SER A 139 8.03 -5.91 2.97
CA SER A 139 9.49 -5.90 2.82
C SER A 139 10.14 -6.23 4.17
N ILE A 140 11.40 -6.60 4.18
CA ILE A 140 12.06 -7.00 5.44
C ILE A 140 11.99 -5.90 6.50
N ALA A 141 12.22 -4.63 6.13
CA ALA A 141 12.16 -3.54 7.11
C ALA A 141 10.71 -3.23 7.55
N THR A 142 9.76 -3.11 6.63
CA THR A 142 8.36 -2.86 6.99
C THR A 142 7.70 -4.05 7.68
N LEU A 143 8.12 -5.29 7.36
CA LEU A 143 7.72 -6.50 8.07
C LEU A 143 8.22 -6.48 9.52
N SER A 144 9.46 -6.02 9.72
CA SER A 144 10.04 -5.87 11.07
C SER A 144 9.30 -4.83 11.90
N ALA A 145 8.81 -3.75 11.28
CA ALA A 145 7.96 -2.75 11.92
C ALA A 145 6.53 -3.25 12.20
N THR A 146 6.02 -4.21 11.42
CA THR A 146 4.67 -4.77 11.56
C THR A 146 4.51 -5.55 12.86
N GLY A 147 3.46 -5.26 13.63
CA GLY A 147 3.19 -5.82 14.95
C GLY A 147 2.51 -7.19 14.96
N ASN A 148 2.77 -8.05 13.97
CA ASN A 148 2.14 -9.38 13.84
C ASN A 148 3.17 -10.49 13.72
N PRO A 149 3.45 -11.25 14.80
CA PRO A 149 4.45 -12.34 14.79
C PRO A 149 4.17 -13.44 13.76
N LYS A 150 2.90 -13.68 13.41
CA LYS A 150 2.54 -14.71 12.42
C LYS A 150 3.07 -14.41 11.04
N VAL A 151 3.10 -13.12 10.64
CA VAL A 151 3.62 -12.73 9.33
C VAL A 151 5.14 -12.57 9.31
N GLN A 152 5.78 -12.50 10.48
CA GLN A 152 7.23 -12.42 10.65
C GLN A 152 7.89 -13.81 10.71
N ALA A 153 7.11 -14.84 11.04
CA ALA A 153 7.62 -16.19 11.23
C ALA A 153 8.34 -16.72 9.98
N GLY A 154 9.59 -17.16 10.15
CA GLY A 154 10.42 -17.70 9.07
C GLY A 154 11.19 -16.66 8.25
N PHE A 155 11.05 -15.35 8.53
CA PHE A 155 11.71 -14.28 7.79
C PHE A 155 12.81 -13.54 8.58
N GLY A 156 13.22 -14.09 9.72
CA GLY A 156 14.34 -13.55 10.50
C GLY A 156 15.71 -13.76 9.82
N PRO A 157 16.76 -12.99 10.24
CA PRO A 157 16.70 -11.98 11.30
C PRO A 157 15.94 -10.72 10.88
N LEU A 158 15.13 -10.18 11.80
CA LEU A 158 14.40 -8.95 11.57
C LEU A 158 15.31 -7.73 11.72
N VAL A 159 14.91 -6.61 11.11
CA VAL A 159 15.63 -5.34 11.24
C VAL A 159 15.39 -4.76 12.64
N GLU A 160 16.46 -4.36 13.31
CA GLU A 160 16.45 -3.76 14.64
C GLU A 160 16.08 -2.26 14.61
N GLY A 161 15.83 -1.69 15.79
CA GLY A 161 15.53 -0.28 15.98
C GLY A 161 14.03 0.05 15.94
N PHE A 162 13.18 -0.91 16.29
CA PHE A 162 11.74 -0.69 16.48
C PHE A 162 11.34 -0.92 17.94
N ILE A 163 10.72 0.09 18.56
CA ILE A 163 10.10 0.01 19.89
C ILE A 163 8.59 -0.17 19.69
N ARG A 164 8.03 -1.26 20.21
CA ARG A 164 6.58 -1.53 20.14
C ARG A 164 5.89 -1.04 21.37
N VAL A 165 4.80 -0.29 21.16
CA VAL A 165 3.95 0.23 22.22
C VAL A 165 2.48 -0.09 21.93
N PRO A 166 1.65 -0.31 22.96
CA PRO A 166 0.22 -0.42 22.78
C PRO A 166 -0.40 0.86 22.23
N LEU A 167 -1.50 0.74 21.48
CA LEU A 167 -2.23 1.90 21.00
C LEU A 167 -3.00 2.56 22.18
N ASN A 168 -2.90 3.88 22.30
CA ASN A 168 -3.53 4.70 23.35
C ASN A 168 -3.03 4.40 24.77
N ASP A 169 -1.87 3.78 24.93
CA ASP A 169 -1.18 3.65 26.22
C ASP A 169 -0.17 4.82 26.32
N ILE A 170 -0.35 5.65 27.35
CA ILE A 170 0.45 6.86 27.60
C ILE A 170 1.19 6.80 28.95
N GLU A 171 1.19 5.65 29.63
CA GLU A 171 1.90 5.41 30.91
C GLU A 171 3.36 5.02 30.75
#